data_9ce4866dd8c7357d2ae5852ca6252d99
#
_entry.id   9ce4866dd8c7357d2ae5852ca6252d99
#
_cell.length_a   1.000
_cell.length_b   1.000
_cell.length_c   1.000
_cell.angle_alpha   90.00
_cell.angle_beta   90.00
_cell.angle_gamma   90.00
#
_symmetry.space_group_name_H-M   'P 1'
#
loop_
_entity.id
_entity.type
_entity.pdbx_description
1 polymer ?
#
loop_
_entity_poly.entity_id
_entity_poly.type
_entity_poly.pdbx_seq_one_letter_code
_entity_poly.pdbx_strand_id
1 'polypeptide(L)'
;DFVNRVIGCVERHISDSDYGIEQLARDVLMSRMSLYRKIRSLTGQTPADFIRTVRLKYAAQLLRQGRLSVQEVGYQTGFSSPQNFAKRFKDMFGMLPSQYKTQ
;
A
#
# COMPACT_ATOMS: atom_id res chain seq x y z
N ASP A 1 -0.86 15.37 -10.32
CA ASP A 1 -0.45 16.04 -9.10
C ASP A 1 0.52 15.16 -8.31
N PHE A 2 1.06 15.70 -7.21
CA PHE A 2 2.10 14.99 -6.46
C PHE A 2 1.60 13.70 -5.82
N VAL A 3 0.41 13.73 -5.22
CA VAL A 3 -0.15 12.54 -4.56
C VAL A 3 -0.35 11.43 -5.60
N ASN A 4 -0.88 11.76 -6.76
CA ASN A 4 -1.07 10.77 -7.82
C ASN A 4 0.26 10.23 -8.35
N ARG A 5 1.31 11.05 -8.39
CA ARG A 5 2.66 10.57 -8.73
C ARG A 5 3.16 9.56 -7.72
N VAL A 6 2.96 9.84 -6.43
CA VAL A 6 3.36 8.91 -5.36
C VAL A 6 2.60 7.60 -5.49
N ILE A 7 1.29 7.68 -5.68
CA ILE A 7 0.47 6.47 -5.86
C ILE A 7 0.98 5.65 -7.04
N GLY A 8 1.26 6.30 -8.17
CA GLY A 8 1.78 5.62 -9.35
C GLY A 8 3.11 4.93 -9.09
N CYS A 9 4.01 5.59 -8.35
CA CYS A 9 5.30 4.98 -7.99
C CYS A 9 5.11 3.72 -7.15
N VAL A 10 4.24 3.78 -6.15
CA VAL A 10 3.96 2.63 -5.29
C VAL A 10 3.33 1.50 -6.12
N GLU A 11 2.38 1.84 -6.97
CA GLU A 11 1.69 0.82 -7.79
C GLU A 11 2.63 0.13 -8.78
N ARG A 12 3.58 0.86 -9.34
CA ARG A 12 4.57 0.25 -10.24
C ARG A 12 5.46 -0.78 -9.54
N HIS A 13 5.61 -0.65 -8.22
CA HIS A 13 6.42 -1.56 -7.40
C HIS A 13 5.57 -2.29 -6.37
N ILE A 14 4.31 -2.52 -6.70
CA ILE A 14 3.31 -2.96 -5.71
C ILE A 14 3.66 -4.31 -5.07
N SER A 15 4.30 -5.20 -5.80
CA SER A 15 4.68 -6.53 -5.29
C SER A 15 6.02 -6.56 -4.58
N ASP A 16 6.77 -5.47 -4.61
CA ASP A 16 8.09 -5.40 -3.97
C ASP A 16 7.90 -5.00 -2.50
N SER A 17 8.05 -5.96 -1.58
CA SER A 17 7.88 -5.71 -0.16
C SER A 17 8.95 -4.75 0.41
N ASP A 18 10.07 -4.59 -0.30
CA ASP A 18 11.14 -3.68 0.13
C ASP A 18 10.98 -2.26 -0.37
N TYR A 19 10.00 -2.01 -1.25
CA TYR A 19 9.76 -0.66 -1.73
C TYR A 19 9.22 0.20 -0.60
N GLY A 20 10.02 1.15 -0.14
CA GLY A 20 9.68 2.01 0.99
C GLY A 20 10.05 3.45 0.73
N ILE A 21 10.21 4.21 1.81
CA ILE A 21 10.41 5.65 1.72
C ILE A 21 11.68 6.02 0.94
N GLU A 22 12.76 5.24 1.08
CA GLU A 22 14.02 5.57 0.39
C GLU A 22 13.88 5.45 -1.12
N GLN A 23 13.28 4.36 -1.57
CA GLN A 23 13.04 4.14 -3.00
C GLN A 23 12.05 5.15 -3.55
N LEU A 24 10.99 5.44 -2.81
CA LEU A 24 10.01 6.44 -3.22
C LEU A 24 10.63 7.82 -3.33
N ALA A 25 11.44 8.23 -2.35
CA ALA A 25 12.11 9.53 -2.37
C ALA A 25 13.00 9.65 -3.61
N ARG A 26 13.72 8.57 -3.94
CA ARG A 26 14.57 8.53 -5.13
C ARG A 26 13.74 8.69 -6.40
N ASP A 27 12.61 7.99 -6.46
CA ASP A 27 11.76 8.01 -7.65
C ASP A 27 11.10 9.36 -7.88
N VAL A 28 10.78 10.12 -6.82
CA VAL A 28 10.20 11.46 -6.95
C VAL A 28 11.24 12.57 -6.83
N LEU A 29 12.52 12.22 -6.78
CA LEU A 29 13.64 13.17 -6.76
C LEU A 29 13.59 14.14 -5.59
N MET A 30 13.31 13.60 -4.42
CA MET A 30 13.23 14.39 -3.18
C MET A 30 14.08 13.74 -2.09
N SER A 31 14.54 14.55 -1.13
CA SER A 31 15.13 14.00 0.08
C SER A 31 14.05 13.32 0.93
N ARG A 32 14.48 12.42 1.82
CA ARG A 32 13.54 11.76 2.73
C ARG A 32 12.77 12.77 3.57
N MET A 33 13.45 13.80 4.05
CA MET A 33 12.82 14.83 4.88
C MET A 33 11.78 15.63 4.11
N SER A 34 12.12 16.06 2.89
CA SER A 34 11.18 16.80 2.06
C SER A 34 9.96 15.95 1.71
N LEU A 35 10.19 14.67 1.38
CA LEU A 35 9.12 13.73 1.08
C LEU A 35 8.20 13.55 2.30
N TYR A 36 8.79 13.36 3.48
CA TYR A 36 8.03 13.20 4.71
C TYR A 36 7.10 14.39 4.94
N ARG A 37 7.65 15.60 4.87
CA ARG A 37 6.88 16.82 5.11
C ARG A 37 5.75 16.97 4.10
N LYS A 38 6.04 16.70 2.83
CA LYS A 38 5.04 16.92 1.77
C LYS A 38 3.91 15.92 1.85
N ILE A 39 4.22 14.64 2.04
CA ILE A 39 3.17 13.62 2.18
C ILE A 39 2.34 13.90 3.43
N ARG A 40 3.01 14.21 4.55
CA ARG A 40 2.29 14.50 5.79
C ARG A 40 1.37 15.71 5.64
N SER A 41 1.84 16.75 4.98
CA SER A 41 1.04 17.97 4.74
C SER A 41 -0.18 17.68 3.86
N LEU A 42 -0.01 16.88 2.81
CA LEU A 42 -1.08 16.65 1.83
C LEU A 42 -2.06 15.56 2.25
N THR A 43 -1.61 14.56 3.02
CA THR A 43 -2.43 13.38 3.32
C THR A 43 -2.73 13.20 4.78
N GLY A 44 -2.01 13.88 5.67
CA GLY A 44 -2.11 13.66 7.10
C GLY A 44 -1.42 12.39 7.59
N GLN A 45 -0.83 11.61 6.68
CA GLN A 45 -0.18 10.34 7.00
C GLN A 45 1.33 10.46 6.82
N THR A 46 2.08 9.62 7.55
CA THR A 46 3.51 9.46 7.27
C THR A 46 3.68 8.75 5.92
N PRO A 47 4.85 8.86 5.26
CA PRO A 47 5.07 8.12 4.02
C PRO A 47 4.88 6.61 4.17
N ALA A 48 5.35 6.03 5.28
CA ALA A 48 5.18 4.59 5.51
C ALA A 48 3.70 4.21 5.59
N ASP A 49 2.92 4.99 6.33
CA ASP A 49 1.48 4.76 6.44
C ASP A 49 0.78 4.95 5.10
N PHE A 50 1.18 5.97 4.35
CA PHE A 50 0.57 6.24 3.05
C PHE A 50 0.87 5.13 2.04
N ILE A 51 2.10 4.64 2.00
CA ILE A 51 2.46 3.50 1.14
C ILE A 51 1.61 2.29 1.50
N ARG A 52 1.45 2.00 2.78
CA ARG A 52 0.61 0.89 3.23
C ARG A 52 -0.85 1.08 2.83
N THR A 53 -1.36 2.30 2.94
CA THR A 53 -2.72 2.60 2.49
C THR A 53 -2.90 2.31 1.01
N VAL A 54 -1.94 2.70 0.18
CA VAL A 54 -2.00 2.42 -1.26
C VAL A 54 -2.00 0.92 -1.52
N ARG A 55 -1.12 0.17 -0.82
CA ARG A 55 -1.06 -1.28 -0.95
C ARG A 55 -2.38 -1.94 -0.57
N LEU A 56 -2.99 -1.52 0.54
CA LEU A 56 -4.25 -2.11 1.00
C LEU A 56 -5.41 -1.80 0.08
N LYS A 57 -5.48 -0.59 -0.47
CA LYS A 57 -6.53 -0.25 -1.43
C LYS A 57 -6.38 -1.04 -2.72
N TYR A 58 -5.14 -1.24 -3.17
CA TYR A 58 -4.89 -2.08 -4.34
C TYR A 58 -5.30 -3.53 -4.07
N ALA A 59 -4.97 -4.03 -2.87
CA ALA A 59 -5.36 -5.37 -2.45
C ALA A 59 -6.89 -5.53 -2.46
N ALA A 60 -7.61 -4.54 -1.98
CA ALA A 60 -9.07 -4.59 -1.99
C ALA A 60 -9.62 -4.74 -3.41
N GLN A 61 -9.02 -4.03 -4.38
CA GLN A 61 -9.43 -4.17 -5.78
C GLN A 61 -9.19 -5.58 -6.30
N LEU A 62 -8.02 -6.17 -5.98
CA LEU A 62 -7.70 -7.53 -6.41
C LEU A 62 -8.66 -8.55 -5.78
N LEU A 63 -9.02 -8.35 -4.52
CA LEU A 63 -9.98 -9.23 -3.85
C LEU A 63 -11.35 -9.17 -4.51
N ARG A 64 -11.79 -7.96 -4.90
CA ARG A 64 -13.07 -7.80 -5.58
C ARG A 64 -13.09 -8.47 -6.95
N GLN A 65 -11.95 -8.55 -7.63
CA GLN A 65 -11.87 -9.25 -8.91
C GLN A 65 -12.03 -10.76 -8.77
N GLY A 66 -11.72 -11.31 -7.60
CA GLY A 66 -11.98 -12.71 -7.28
C GLY A 66 -11.08 -13.74 -7.96
N ARG A 67 -9.99 -13.30 -8.62
CA ARG A 67 -9.12 -14.19 -9.38
C ARG A 67 -8.03 -14.85 -8.55
N LEU A 68 -7.64 -14.21 -7.45
CA LEU A 68 -6.51 -14.61 -6.63
C LEU A 68 -6.99 -15.02 -5.24
N SER A 69 -6.25 -15.92 -4.61
CA SER A 69 -6.49 -16.23 -3.20
C SER A 69 -6.11 -15.04 -2.32
N VAL A 70 -6.59 -15.04 -1.08
CA VAL A 70 -6.22 -14.00 -0.11
C VAL A 70 -4.71 -13.95 0.07
N GLN A 71 -4.07 -15.11 0.18
CA GLN A 71 -2.62 -15.17 0.37
C GLN A 71 -1.87 -14.60 -0.83
N GLU A 72 -2.31 -14.94 -2.03
CA GLU A 72 -1.71 -14.40 -3.25
C GLU A 72 -1.86 -12.87 -3.32
N VAL A 73 -3.03 -12.35 -2.97
CA VAL A 73 -3.24 -10.90 -2.94
C VAL A 73 -2.28 -10.22 -1.98
N GLY A 74 -2.10 -10.79 -0.79
CA GLY A 74 -1.17 -10.24 0.19
C GLY A 74 0.25 -10.13 -0.36
N TYR A 75 0.75 -11.21 -0.94
CA TYR A 75 2.10 -11.19 -1.51
C TYR A 75 2.21 -10.28 -2.73
N GLN A 76 1.21 -10.26 -3.59
CA GLN A 76 1.25 -9.42 -4.79
C GLN A 76 1.15 -7.92 -4.48
N THR A 77 0.69 -7.58 -3.29
CA THR A 77 0.62 -6.17 -2.87
C THR A 77 1.71 -5.79 -1.87
N GLY A 78 2.75 -6.63 -1.76
CA GLY A 78 3.97 -6.27 -1.04
C GLY A 78 3.96 -6.58 0.44
N PHE A 79 3.06 -7.43 0.91
CA PHE A 79 3.08 -7.86 2.31
C PHE A 79 3.91 -9.14 2.42
N SER A 80 4.86 -9.15 3.34
CA SER A 80 5.78 -10.27 3.50
C SER A 80 5.20 -11.42 4.34
N SER A 81 4.11 -11.18 5.08
CA SER A 81 3.48 -12.22 5.86
C SER A 81 1.96 -12.14 5.77
N PRO A 82 1.29 -13.30 5.68
CA PRO A 82 -0.18 -13.34 5.65
C PRO A 82 -0.80 -12.74 6.91
N GLN A 83 -0.17 -12.93 8.06
CA GLN A 83 -0.68 -12.41 9.33
C GLN A 83 -0.64 -10.88 9.35
N ASN A 84 0.45 -10.29 8.87
CA ASN A 84 0.56 -8.84 8.81
C ASN A 84 -0.46 -8.27 7.82
N PHE A 85 -0.63 -8.90 6.67
CA PHE A 85 -1.62 -8.47 5.69
C PHE A 85 -3.03 -8.49 6.28
N ALA A 86 -3.41 -9.60 6.90
CA ALA A 86 -4.75 -9.75 7.48
C ALA A 86 -5.01 -8.69 8.55
N LYS A 87 -4.03 -8.46 9.43
CA LYS A 87 -4.17 -7.47 10.50
C LYS A 87 -4.34 -6.07 9.95
N ARG A 88 -3.47 -5.67 9.02
CA ARG A 88 -3.52 -4.32 8.44
C ARG A 88 -4.79 -4.10 7.62
N PHE A 89 -5.21 -5.12 6.89
CA PHE A 89 -6.45 -5.05 6.12
C PHE A 89 -7.66 -4.85 7.05
N LYS A 90 -7.74 -5.65 8.12
CA LYS A 90 -8.83 -5.52 9.08
C LYS A 90 -8.83 -4.16 9.76
N ASP A 91 -7.65 -3.65 10.14
CA ASP A 91 -7.54 -2.33 10.77
C ASP A 91 -8.10 -1.25 9.84
N MET A 92 -7.89 -1.35 8.55
CA MET A 92 -8.32 -0.33 7.59
C MET A 92 -9.79 -0.50 7.18
N PHE A 93 -10.21 -1.73 6.88
CA PHE A 93 -11.52 -1.98 6.29
C PHE A 93 -12.56 -2.54 7.26
N GLY A 94 -12.18 -2.85 8.49
CA GLY A 94 -13.11 -3.35 9.50
C GLY A 94 -13.46 -4.81 9.37
N MET A 95 -12.86 -5.54 8.45
CA MET A 95 -13.10 -6.96 8.26
C MET A 95 -11.86 -7.64 7.69
N LEU A 96 -11.75 -8.95 7.86
CA LEU A 96 -10.64 -9.72 7.32
C LEU A 96 -10.71 -9.78 5.78
N PRO A 97 -9.56 -9.94 5.11
CA PRO A 97 -9.55 -10.05 3.65
C PRO A 97 -10.44 -11.18 3.13
N SER A 98 -10.49 -12.31 3.85
CA SER A 98 -11.34 -13.44 3.45
C SER A 98 -12.82 -13.07 3.47
N GLN A 99 -13.24 -12.27 4.44
CA GLN A 99 -14.61 -11.80 4.53
C GLN A 99 -14.92 -10.78 3.43
N TYR A 100 -13.96 -9.91 3.16
CA TYR A 100 -14.11 -8.90 2.12
C TYR A 100 -14.26 -9.54 0.73
N LYS A 101 -13.49 -10.60 0.47
CA LYS A 101 -13.52 -11.30 -0.82
C LYS A 101 -14.88 -11.93 -1.12
N THR A 102 -15.61 -12.36 -0.10
CA THR A 102 -16.88 -13.05 -0.27
C THR A 102 -18.07 -12.11 -0.38
N GLN A 103 -17.84 -10.82 -0.33
CA GLN A 103 -18.92 -9.83 -0.48
C GLN A 103 -19.22 -9.53 -1.98
#